data_c9f9b7252e95d802748a90df44b26498
#
_entry.id   c9f9b7252e95d802748a90df44b26498
#
_cell.length_a   1.000
_cell.length_b   1.000
_cell.length_c   1.000
_cell.angle_alpha   90.00
_cell.angle_beta   90.00
_cell.angle_gamma   90.00
#
_symmetry.space_group_name_H-M   'P 1'
#
loop_
_entity.id
_entity.type
_entity.pdbx_description
1 polymer ?
#
loop_
_entity_poly.entity_id
_entity_poly.type
_entity_poly.pdbx_seq_one_letter_code
_entity_poly.pdbx_strand_id
1 'polypeptide(L)'
;GRLPLLASPSSGGTRMQEGTVAFLQMVKIAAAIQLHNQARLPYLVYLRHPTTGGVFASWGSLGHLTVAEPGALIGFLGPRVYELLYGDPFPSGVQTAENLRRHGIIDGVVALDRLRPMLDRALTVLIDAPEPLPAPQTPAPVPDVPTWDSVVASRRPDRPGVRQLLRHGATDRVLLSGTDQGEAATTLLALARFGGQPTVVLGQQRAVGGGGSTVGPAALREARRGMALAAELCLPLVLVIDAAGPALSAAAEQGGLAGQIAHCLAELVTLDTPTVSILLGQGSGGPALAMLPADRVLAALHGWLAPLPPEGASAIVFRDTAHAAELAAAQGIRSADLLKSGIVDTIVPEYPDAADEPIEFALRLSNAIAAEVHALRKIPAPERLATRLQRYRRIGLPRD
;
A
#
# COMPACT_ATOMS: atom_id res chain seq x y z
N GLY A 1 30.27 -3.46 -5.64
CA GLY A 1 29.45 -4.67 -5.45
C GLY A 1 27.98 -4.29 -5.52
N ARG A 2 27.14 -5.17 -5.97
CA ARG A 2 25.66 -4.96 -5.98
C ARG A 2 25.09 -5.37 -4.61
N LEU A 3 25.28 -4.51 -3.61
CA LEU A 3 24.90 -4.79 -2.22
C LEU A 3 23.86 -3.76 -1.75
N PRO A 4 22.95 -4.12 -0.84
CA PRO A 4 22.14 -3.14 -0.14
C PRO A 4 23.01 -2.21 0.71
N LEU A 5 22.55 -0.99 0.92
CA LEU A 5 23.23 0.01 1.73
C LEU A 5 22.40 0.31 2.97
N LEU A 6 23.02 0.21 4.15
CA LEU A 6 22.46 0.70 5.41
C LEU A 6 23.23 1.96 5.84
N ALA A 7 22.53 3.07 5.97
CA ALA A 7 23.07 4.30 6.54
C ALA A 7 22.55 4.49 7.97
N SER A 8 23.45 4.93 8.87
CA SER A 8 23.09 5.20 10.27
C SER A 8 23.58 6.60 10.66
N PRO A 9 22.90 7.68 10.18
CA PRO A 9 23.32 9.03 10.48
C PRO A 9 23.08 9.44 11.92
N SER A 10 24.03 10.24 12.45
CA SER A 10 23.90 11.00 13.68
C SER A 10 24.60 12.34 13.44
N SER A 11 23.84 13.44 13.36
CA SER A 11 24.39 14.75 13.00
C SER A 11 23.56 15.89 13.61
N GLY A 12 24.21 16.80 14.28
CA GLY A 12 23.61 18.04 14.79
C GLY A 12 23.47 19.16 13.75
N GLY A 13 23.79 18.88 12.49
CA GLY A 13 23.73 19.84 11.39
C GLY A 13 25.11 20.18 10.79
N THR A 14 25.13 21.10 9.82
CA THR A 14 26.34 21.51 9.11
C THR A 14 27.20 22.42 9.97
N ARG A 15 28.52 22.21 9.96
CA ARG A 15 29.49 23.15 10.57
C ARG A 15 29.57 24.43 9.75
N MET A 16 29.12 25.51 10.33
CA MET A 16 29.09 26.83 9.65
C MET A 16 30.49 27.33 9.25
N GLN A 17 31.52 26.94 10.00
CA GLN A 17 32.93 27.30 9.75
C GLN A 17 33.49 26.67 8.46
N GLU A 18 32.93 25.58 7.99
CA GLU A 18 33.36 24.92 6.75
C GLU A 18 32.75 25.54 5.49
N GLY A 19 31.79 26.45 5.65
CA GLY A 19 31.20 27.25 4.58
C GLY A 19 30.40 26.47 3.52
N THR A 20 30.23 27.10 2.37
CA THR A 20 29.39 26.62 1.27
C THR A 20 29.88 25.29 0.67
N VAL A 21 31.20 25.06 0.67
CA VAL A 21 31.76 23.83 0.08
C VAL A 21 31.33 22.60 0.88
N ALA A 22 31.27 22.66 2.20
CA ALA A 22 30.79 21.58 3.05
C ALA A 22 29.26 21.38 2.84
N PHE A 23 28.50 22.47 2.74
CA PHE A 23 27.06 22.41 2.45
C PHE A 23 26.76 21.70 1.12
N LEU A 24 27.52 21.96 0.06
CA LEU A 24 27.36 21.32 -1.25
C LEU A 24 27.71 19.83 -1.28
N GLN A 25 28.36 19.29 -0.24
CA GLN A 25 28.59 17.84 -0.16
C GLN A 25 27.26 17.06 -0.10
N MET A 26 26.19 17.66 0.42
CA MET A 26 24.86 17.05 0.44
C MET A 26 24.35 16.68 -0.97
N VAL A 27 24.68 17.51 -1.97
CA VAL A 27 24.32 17.25 -3.38
C VAL A 27 25.05 16.00 -3.90
N LYS A 28 26.34 15.86 -3.59
CA LYS A 28 27.13 14.69 -4.02
C LYS A 28 26.62 13.40 -3.38
N ILE A 29 26.31 13.45 -2.10
CA ILE A 29 25.79 12.28 -1.36
C ILE A 29 24.41 11.91 -1.89
N ALA A 30 23.51 12.89 -2.05
CA ALA A 30 22.18 12.64 -2.61
C ALA A 30 22.26 12.06 -4.04
N ALA A 31 23.18 12.56 -4.89
CA ALA A 31 23.40 12.00 -6.21
C ALA A 31 23.90 10.55 -6.18
N ALA A 32 24.84 10.23 -5.26
CA ALA A 32 25.34 8.85 -5.10
C ALA A 32 24.21 7.89 -4.64
N ILE A 33 23.38 8.32 -3.71
CA ILE A 33 22.20 7.55 -3.27
C ILE A 33 21.20 7.37 -4.42
N GLN A 34 20.93 8.42 -5.19
CA GLN A 34 20.03 8.31 -6.34
C GLN A 34 20.56 7.34 -7.40
N LEU A 35 21.86 7.32 -7.68
CA LEU A 35 22.47 6.33 -8.57
C LEU A 35 22.37 4.90 -8.00
N HIS A 36 22.50 4.74 -6.68
CA HIS A 36 22.29 3.47 -6.00
C HIS A 36 20.84 2.97 -6.16
N ASN A 37 19.86 3.85 -5.94
CA ASN A 37 18.44 3.54 -6.12
C ASN A 37 18.11 3.21 -7.59
N GLN A 38 18.65 3.96 -8.56
CA GLN A 38 18.53 3.68 -9.99
C GLN A 38 19.13 2.32 -10.40
N ALA A 39 20.16 1.88 -9.68
CA ALA A 39 20.73 0.54 -9.83
C ALA A 39 19.84 -0.56 -9.19
N ARG A 40 18.66 -0.19 -8.67
CA ARG A 40 17.67 -1.06 -8.04
C ARG A 40 18.22 -1.81 -6.83
N LEU A 41 19.04 -1.11 -6.05
CA LEU A 41 19.66 -1.64 -4.85
C LEU A 41 18.96 -1.06 -3.61
N PRO A 42 18.63 -1.89 -2.62
CA PRO A 42 17.97 -1.41 -1.40
C PRO A 42 18.85 -0.39 -0.65
N TYR A 43 18.24 0.73 -0.29
CA TYR A 43 18.81 1.74 0.58
C TYR A 43 17.96 1.86 1.86
N LEU A 44 18.55 1.55 3.00
CA LEU A 44 17.93 1.51 4.32
C LEU A 44 18.53 2.58 5.20
N VAL A 45 17.75 3.23 6.04
CA VAL A 45 18.22 4.31 6.92
C VAL A 45 17.78 4.07 8.36
N TYR A 46 18.73 4.16 9.28
CA TYR A 46 18.51 4.16 10.72
C TYR A 46 18.93 5.50 11.32
N LEU A 47 17.96 6.38 11.53
CA LEU A 47 18.18 7.73 12.06
C LEU A 47 18.50 7.67 13.55
N ARG A 48 19.67 8.12 13.95
CA ARG A 48 20.10 8.17 15.34
C ARG A 48 19.91 9.56 15.96
N HIS A 49 20.00 9.59 17.29
CA HIS A 49 19.99 10.86 18.02
C HIS A 49 21.34 11.59 17.96
N PRO A 50 21.38 12.89 17.66
CA PRO A 50 20.40 13.66 16.90
C PRO A 50 20.61 13.47 15.39
N THR A 51 19.57 13.66 14.57
CA THR A 51 19.72 13.78 13.11
C THR A 51 18.96 15.01 12.64
N THR A 52 19.68 16.12 12.44
CA THR A 52 19.07 17.40 12.07
C THR A 52 19.72 18.05 10.86
N GLY A 53 19.06 19.07 10.31
CA GLY A 53 19.58 19.90 9.22
C GLY A 53 19.74 19.15 7.90
N GLY A 54 20.84 19.44 7.21
CA GLY A 54 21.12 18.97 5.86
C GLY A 54 21.15 17.46 5.69
N VAL A 55 21.54 16.70 6.72
CA VAL A 55 21.55 15.22 6.66
C VAL A 55 20.12 14.68 6.53
N PHE A 56 19.20 15.17 7.37
CA PHE A 56 17.80 14.75 7.28
C PHE A 56 17.13 15.28 6.01
N ALA A 57 17.48 16.49 5.56
CA ALA A 57 16.96 17.09 4.32
C ALA A 57 17.58 16.52 3.03
N SER A 58 18.41 15.50 3.11
CA SER A 58 19.07 14.87 1.97
C SER A 58 19.04 13.33 2.11
N TRP A 59 20.19 12.70 2.20
CA TRP A 59 20.32 11.25 2.19
C TRP A 59 19.65 10.53 3.38
N GLY A 60 19.45 11.21 4.51
CA GLY A 60 18.72 10.64 5.65
C GLY A 60 17.22 10.38 5.40
N SER A 61 16.64 11.00 4.36
CA SER A 61 15.21 10.85 4.00
C SER A 61 15.00 10.14 2.66
N LEU A 62 16.05 9.60 2.02
CA LEU A 62 15.98 8.93 0.72
C LEU A 62 15.92 7.40 0.83
N GLY A 63 15.72 6.85 2.04
CA GLY A 63 15.65 5.41 2.26
C GLY A 63 14.36 4.80 1.70
N HIS A 64 14.46 3.62 1.08
CA HIS A 64 13.30 2.78 0.79
C HIS A 64 12.59 2.33 2.08
N LEU A 65 13.38 2.18 3.15
CA LEU A 65 12.92 1.95 4.52
C LEU A 65 13.72 2.88 5.44
N THR A 66 13.01 3.75 6.16
CA THR A 66 13.61 4.69 7.11
C THR A 66 13.02 4.47 8.50
N VAL A 67 13.85 4.05 9.43
CA VAL A 67 13.47 3.89 10.84
C VAL A 67 14.36 4.72 11.74
N ALA A 68 13.94 4.96 12.98
CA ALA A 68 14.67 5.81 13.91
C ALA A 68 14.85 5.17 15.28
N GLU A 69 15.86 5.64 16.01
CA GLU A 69 16.11 5.33 17.41
C GLU A 69 14.99 5.92 18.29
N PRO A 70 14.46 5.20 19.30
CA PRO A 70 13.46 5.73 20.22
C PRO A 70 13.88 7.04 20.88
N GLY A 71 12.97 8.01 20.94
CA GLY A 71 13.22 9.33 21.53
C GLY A 71 14.23 10.20 20.78
N ALA A 72 14.70 9.80 19.61
CA ALA A 72 15.69 10.56 18.84
C ALA A 72 15.13 11.92 18.42
N LEU A 73 15.96 12.97 18.57
CA LEU A 73 15.72 14.28 17.99
C LEU A 73 16.01 14.21 16.49
N ILE A 74 14.97 14.37 15.69
CA ILE A 74 15.05 14.31 14.23
C ILE A 74 14.25 15.46 13.63
N GLY A 75 14.87 16.26 12.76
CA GLY A 75 14.18 17.37 12.12
C GLY A 75 15.09 18.17 11.21
N PHE A 76 14.50 19.04 10.39
CA PHE A 76 15.29 19.95 9.56
C PHE A 76 15.83 21.12 10.37
N LEU A 77 14.98 21.74 11.17
CA LEU A 77 15.32 22.90 11.96
C LEU A 77 16.04 22.52 13.27
N GLY A 78 17.17 23.16 13.56
CA GLY A 78 17.83 23.02 14.87
C GLY A 78 17.07 23.79 15.95
N PRO A 79 16.63 23.17 17.07
CA PRO A 79 15.84 23.84 18.11
C PRO A 79 16.52 25.10 18.66
N ARG A 80 17.85 25.07 18.86
CA ARG A 80 18.63 26.23 19.33
C ARG A 80 18.62 27.39 18.34
N VAL A 81 18.62 27.11 17.03
CA VAL A 81 18.56 28.16 16.01
C VAL A 81 17.20 28.84 16.04
N TYR A 82 16.14 28.06 16.20
CA TYR A 82 14.80 28.58 16.34
C TYR A 82 14.67 29.51 17.55
N GLU A 83 15.12 29.06 18.71
CA GLU A 83 15.09 29.84 19.95
C GLU A 83 15.87 31.16 19.84
N LEU A 84 17.06 31.12 19.22
CA LEU A 84 17.86 32.32 18.99
C LEU A 84 17.23 33.32 18.02
N LEU A 85 16.50 32.83 17.00
CA LEU A 85 15.88 33.68 15.99
C LEU A 85 14.52 34.24 16.41
N TYR A 86 13.73 33.48 17.18
CA TYR A 86 12.35 33.83 17.51
C TYR A 86 12.12 34.15 18.98
N GLY A 87 13.09 33.87 19.85
CA GLY A 87 13.02 34.17 21.29
C GLY A 87 12.23 33.14 22.11
N ASP A 88 11.59 32.20 21.48
CA ASP A 88 10.80 31.13 22.10
C ASP A 88 11.39 29.75 21.87
N PRO A 89 11.26 28.82 22.82
CA PRO A 89 11.71 27.45 22.59
C PRO A 89 10.87 26.76 21.51
N PHE A 90 11.50 25.92 20.68
CA PHE A 90 10.77 25.12 19.70
C PHE A 90 9.79 24.19 20.41
N PRO A 91 8.55 24.04 19.92
CA PRO A 91 7.53 23.23 20.59
C PRO A 91 8.02 21.81 20.89
N SER A 92 7.91 21.38 22.14
CA SER A 92 8.35 20.07 22.59
C SER A 92 7.56 18.94 21.91
N GLY A 93 8.22 17.80 21.66
CA GLY A 93 7.59 16.61 21.08
C GLY A 93 7.42 16.64 19.56
N VAL A 94 7.60 17.78 18.87
CA VAL A 94 7.45 17.87 17.41
C VAL A 94 8.54 17.10 16.68
N GLN A 95 9.79 17.29 17.07
CA GLN A 95 10.95 16.69 16.41
C GLN A 95 11.38 15.39 17.09
N THR A 96 10.45 14.54 17.48
CA THR A 96 10.73 13.21 18.04
C THR A 96 10.48 12.11 17.01
N ALA A 97 11.23 11.03 17.09
CA ALA A 97 11.06 9.85 16.24
C ALA A 97 9.59 9.34 16.26
N GLU A 98 8.98 9.31 17.44
CA GLU A 98 7.59 8.88 17.65
C GLU A 98 6.59 9.79 16.93
N ASN A 99 6.81 11.10 16.98
CA ASN A 99 5.93 12.06 16.30
C ASN A 99 6.10 11.99 14.78
N LEU A 100 7.33 11.86 14.29
CA LEU A 100 7.60 11.69 12.85
C LEU A 100 6.97 10.41 12.31
N ARG A 101 7.03 9.31 13.06
CA ARG A 101 6.31 8.08 12.71
C ARG A 101 4.80 8.30 12.66
N ARG A 102 4.23 8.99 13.65
CA ARG A 102 2.79 9.29 13.68
C ARG A 102 2.32 10.08 12.46
N HIS A 103 3.18 10.92 11.91
CA HIS A 103 2.91 11.70 10.70
C HIS A 103 3.33 11.00 9.40
N GLY A 104 3.77 9.73 9.46
CA GLY A 104 4.19 8.96 8.27
C GLY A 104 5.47 9.46 7.60
N ILE A 105 6.31 10.24 8.32
CA ILE A 105 7.58 10.77 7.79
C ILE A 105 8.67 9.70 7.82
N ILE A 106 8.61 8.80 8.78
CA ILE A 106 9.48 7.62 8.90
C ILE A 106 8.64 6.35 9.08
N ASP A 107 9.20 5.20 8.73
CA ASP A 107 8.50 3.91 8.71
C ASP A 107 8.35 3.28 10.09
N GLY A 108 9.24 3.60 11.02
CA GLY A 108 9.17 2.99 12.34
C GLY A 108 10.11 3.61 13.36
N VAL A 109 9.84 3.29 14.62
CA VAL A 109 10.75 3.57 15.74
C VAL A 109 11.23 2.23 16.26
N VAL A 110 12.54 1.99 16.25
CA VAL A 110 13.16 0.68 16.50
C VAL A 110 14.35 0.85 17.41
N ALA A 111 14.35 0.19 18.56
CA ALA A 111 15.50 0.14 19.45
C ALA A 111 16.64 -0.64 18.80
N LEU A 112 17.88 -0.29 19.16
CA LEU A 112 19.08 -0.83 18.51
C LEU A 112 19.19 -2.36 18.59
N ASP A 113 18.74 -2.96 19.70
CA ASP A 113 18.71 -4.41 19.90
C ASP A 113 17.67 -5.12 18.99
N ARG A 114 16.67 -4.40 18.50
CA ARG A 114 15.62 -4.88 17.59
C ARG A 114 15.91 -4.55 16.13
N LEU A 115 16.93 -3.73 15.86
CA LEU A 115 17.26 -3.28 14.51
C LEU A 115 17.65 -4.46 13.61
N ARG A 116 18.58 -5.32 14.07
CA ARG A 116 19.04 -6.47 13.29
C ARG A 116 17.91 -7.41 12.87
N PRO A 117 17.05 -7.92 13.78
CA PRO A 117 15.95 -8.78 13.38
C PRO A 117 14.95 -8.12 12.40
N MET A 118 14.78 -6.81 12.48
CA MET A 118 13.93 -6.06 11.55
C MET A 118 14.59 -5.96 10.18
N LEU A 119 15.89 -5.61 10.13
CA LEU A 119 16.66 -5.55 8.89
C LEU A 119 16.74 -6.92 8.21
N ASP A 120 16.98 -7.99 8.96
CA ASP A 120 17.02 -9.35 8.41
C ASP A 120 15.72 -9.68 7.67
N ARG A 121 14.54 -9.39 8.27
CA ARG A 121 13.26 -9.59 7.60
C ARG A 121 13.07 -8.71 6.37
N ALA A 122 13.46 -7.42 6.46
CA ALA A 122 13.37 -6.52 5.32
C ALA A 122 14.25 -6.99 4.16
N LEU A 123 15.50 -7.36 4.45
CA LEU A 123 16.45 -7.84 3.46
C LEU A 123 16.01 -9.17 2.85
N THR A 124 15.44 -10.09 3.63
CA THR A 124 14.83 -11.32 3.11
C THR A 124 13.80 -11.02 2.02
N VAL A 125 12.92 -10.03 2.23
CA VAL A 125 11.97 -9.63 1.17
C VAL A 125 12.66 -8.93 0.01
N LEU A 126 13.64 -8.06 0.28
CA LEU A 126 14.23 -7.18 -0.72
C LEU A 126 15.25 -7.87 -1.65
N ILE A 127 15.96 -8.88 -1.18
CA ILE A 127 17.11 -9.45 -1.91
C ILE A 127 17.09 -10.96 -2.07
N ASP A 128 16.36 -11.70 -1.23
CA ASP A 128 16.35 -13.16 -1.34
C ASP A 128 15.54 -13.61 -2.56
N ALA A 129 16.00 -14.65 -3.21
CA ALA A 129 15.30 -15.23 -4.34
C ALA A 129 13.89 -15.71 -3.95
N PRO A 130 12.92 -15.64 -4.87
CA PRO A 130 11.60 -16.22 -4.63
C PRO A 130 11.71 -17.73 -4.45
N GLU A 131 10.91 -18.27 -3.54
CA GLU A 131 10.84 -19.71 -3.29
C GLU A 131 9.99 -20.43 -4.35
N PRO A 132 10.19 -21.74 -4.54
CA PRO A 132 9.28 -22.55 -5.35
C PRO A 132 7.86 -22.49 -4.78
N LEU A 133 6.87 -22.45 -5.68
CA LEU A 133 5.48 -22.50 -5.25
C LEU A 133 5.13 -23.88 -4.64
N PRO A 134 4.25 -23.93 -3.64
CA PRO A 134 3.63 -25.17 -3.23
C PRO A 134 2.84 -25.79 -4.40
N ALA A 135 2.59 -27.10 -4.32
CA ALA A 135 1.80 -27.78 -5.35
C ALA A 135 0.45 -27.09 -5.58
N PRO A 136 0.00 -26.93 -6.84
CA PRO A 136 -1.28 -26.30 -7.13
C PRO A 136 -2.41 -27.07 -6.45
N GLN A 137 -3.25 -26.34 -5.73
CA GLN A 137 -4.49 -26.92 -5.19
C GLN A 137 -5.56 -26.91 -6.29
N THR A 138 -6.35 -27.98 -6.38
CA THR A 138 -7.48 -28.03 -7.29
C THR A 138 -8.47 -26.93 -6.91
N PRO A 139 -8.87 -26.04 -7.85
CA PRO A 139 -9.87 -25.03 -7.56
C PRO A 139 -11.16 -25.69 -7.10
N ALA A 140 -11.65 -25.31 -5.92
CA ALA A 140 -12.95 -25.75 -5.48
C ALA A 140 -14.07 -24.97 -6.24
N PRO A 141 -15.25 -25.55 -6.44
CA PRO A 141 -16.37 -24.86 -7.06
C PRO A 141 -16.70 -23.56 -6.30
N VAL A 142 -16.88 -22.47 -7.04
CA VAL A 142 -17.32 -21.19 -6.48
C VAL A 142 -18.84 -21.19 -6.44
N PRO A 143 -19.49 -21.06 -5.27
CA PRO A 143 -20.94 -21.03 -5.18
C PRO A 143 -21.50 -19.75 -5.84
N ASP A 144 -22.68 -19.85 -6.45
CA ASP A 144 -23.41 -18.69 -6.95
C ASP A 144 -24.23 -18.06 -5.81
N VAL A 145 -23.79 -16.89 -5.34
CA VAL A 145 -24.38 -16.19 -4.20
C VAL A 145 -25.12 -14.95 -4.70
N PRO A 146 -26.35 -14.66 -4.21
CA PRO A 146 -27.06 -13.44 -4.56
C PRO A 146 -26.23 -12.18 -4.29
N THR A 147 -26.39 -11.16 -5.15
CA THR A 147 -25.58 -9.93 -5.07
C THR A 147 -25.70 -9.26 -3.71
N TRP A 148 -26.92 -9.14 -3.17
CA TRP A 148 -27.13 -8.47 -1.90
C TRP A 148 -26.53 -9.23 -0.72
N ASP A 149 -26.59 -10.55 -0.74
CA ASP A 149 -25.97 -11.40 0.29
C ASP A 149 -24.46 -11.22 0.31
N SER A 150 -23.82 -11.10 -0.87
CA SER A 150 -22.39 -10.79 -0.97
C SER A 150 -22.07 -9.38 -0.43
N VAL A 151 -22.91 -8.38 -0.70
CA VAL A 151 -22.74 -7.04 -0.14
C VAL A 151 -22.83 -7.06 1.39
N VAL A 152 -23.83 -7.75 1.94
CA VAL A 152 -24.02 -7.89 3.39
C VAL A 152 -22.84 -8.64 4.04
N ALA A 153 -22.44 -9.78 3.48
CA ALA A 153 -21.32 -10.58 3.95
C ALA A 153 -20.02 -9.76 3.95
N SER A 154 -19.77 -8.98 2.88
CA SER A 154 -18.57 -8.14 2.80
C SER A 154 -18.46 -7.10 3.92
N ARG A 155 -19.57 -6.74 4.55
CA ARG A 155 -19.66 -5.70 5.58
C ARG A 155 -19.56 -6.24 7.02
N ARG A 156 -19.50 -7.55 7.19
CA ARG A 156 -19.34 -8.16 8.51
C ARG A 156 -18.14 -7.55 9.25
N PRO A 157 -18.29 -7.13 10.52
CA PRO A 157 -17.20 -6.45 11.26
C PRO A 157 -16.03 -7.39 11.61
N ASP A 158 -16.28 -8.67 11.71
CA ASP A 158 -15.32 -9.74 12.02
C ASP A 158 -14.60 -10.29 10.78
N ARG A 159 -14.96 -9.82 9.57
CA ARG A 159 -14.34 -10.26 8.33
C ARG A 159 -12.86 -9.86 8.26
N PRO A 160 -11.95 -10.77 7.86
CA PRO A 160 -10.53 -10.50 7.79
C PRO A 160 -10.23 -9.42 6.75
N GLY A 161 -9.47 -8.39 7.15
CA GLY A 161 -8.93 -7.36 6.28
C GLY A 161 -7.46 -7.62 5.93
N VAL A 162 -6.80 -6.62 5.33
CA VAL A 162 -5.40 -6.72 4.91
C VAL A 162 -4.43 -7.07 6.05
N ARG A 163 -4.70 -6.65 7.30
CA ARG A 163 -3.86 -7.01 8.45
C ARG A 163 -3.90 -8.49 8.77
N GLN A 164 -5.09 -9.09 8.73
CA GLN A 164 -5.26 -10.53 8.95
C GLN A 164 -4.67 -11.33 7.78
N LEU A 165 -4.83 -10.86 6.54
CA LEU A 165 -4.17 -11.45 5.39
C LEU A 165 -2.64 -11.48 5.58
N LEU A 166 -2.03 -10.36 5.95
CA LEU A 166 -0.59 -10.31 6.24
C LEU A 166 -0.21 -11.18 7.44
N ARG A 167 -1.06 -11.23 8.46
CA ARG A 167 -0.77 -11.98 9.70
C ARG A 167 -0.72 -13.49 9.48
N HIS A 168 -1.65 -14.01 8.69
CA HIS A 168 -1.85 -15.45 8.52
C HIS A 168 -1.35 -15.98 7.18
N GLY A 169 -1.38 -15.15 6.13
CA GLY A 169 -1.01 -15.55 4.77
C GLY A 169 0.40 -15.14 4.34
N ALA A 170 1.10 -14.27 5.07
CA ALA A 170 2.42 -13.78 4.66
C ALA A 170 3.52 -14.08 5.67
N THR A 171 4.74 -14.27 5.18
CA THR A 171 5.98 -14.34 5.95
C THR A 171 6.82 -13.06 5.79
N ASP A 172 7.85 -12.89 6.61
CA ASP A 172 8.87 -11.82 6.54
C ASP A 172 8.29 -10.41 6.39
N ARG A 173 7.14 -10.18 7.03
CA ARG A 173 6.41 -8.94 6.90
C ARG A 173 7.06 -7.80 7.70
N VAL A 174 7.21 -6.65 7.02
CA VAL A 174 7.67 -5.39 7.60
C VAL A 174 6.67 -4.31 7.21
N LEU A 175 6.00 -3.72 8.21
CA LEU A 175 5.11 -2.58 7.99
C LEU A 175 5.94 -1.33 7.73
N LEU A 176 5.53 -0.53 6.77
CA LEU A 176 6.18 0.70 6.35
C LEU A 176 5.31 1.91 6.70
N SER A 177 5.92 3.07 6.87
CA SER A 177 5.31 4.36 7.18
C SER A 177 4.45 4.35 8.41
N GLY A 178 4.12 4.97 9.22
CA GLY A 178 3.10 4.94 10.28
C GLY A 178 1.67 4.69 9.75
N THR A 179 1.53 3.78 8.79
CA THR A 179 0.30 3.51 8.01
C THR A 179 -0.91 3.10 8.84
N ASP A 180 -0.72 2.82 10.10
CA ASP A 180 -1.77 2.54 11.08
C ASP A 180 -2.17 3.78 11.89
N GLN A 181 -1.56 4.94 11.64
CA GLN A 181 -1.74 6.16 12.44
C GLN A 181 -1.76 7.41 11.56
N GLY A 182 -2.33 8.48 12.09
CA GLY A 182 -2.40 9.77 11.41
C GLY A 182 -3.36 9.83 10.24
N GLU A 183 -3.10 10.73 9.30
CA GLU A 183 -3.98 11.01 8.15
C GLU A 183 -4.11 9.85 7.16
N ALA A 184 -3.14 8.94 7.12
CA ALA A 184 -3.14 7.77 6.24
C ALA A 184 -3.63 6.48 6.93
N ALA A 185 -4.28 6.56 8.08
CA ALA A 185 -4.71 5.41 8.90
C ALA A 185 -5.60 4.38 8.16
N THR A 186 -6.20 4.75 7.03
CA THR A 186 -7.04 3.88 6.21
C THR A 186 -6.26 3.10 5.13
N THR A 187 -4.95 3.24 5.09
CA THR A 187 -4.06 2.53 4.16
C THR A 187 -2.94 1.85 4.93
N LEU A 188 -2.51 0.69 4.46
CA LEU A 188 -1.38 -0.06 4.98
C LEU A 188 -0.39 -0.29 3.84
N LEU A 189 0.88 0.02 4.09
CA LEU A 189 2.00 -0.32 3.22
C LEU A 189 2.92 -1.31 3.94
N ALA A 190 3.37 -2.35 3.26
CA ALA A 190 4.25 -3.36 3.84
C ALA A 190 5.17 -3.99 2.78
N LEU A 191 6.28 -4.53 3.23
CA LEU A 191 7.03 -5.57 2.53
C LEU A 191 6.60 -6.92 3.09
N ALA A 192 6.38 -7.92 2.24
CA ALA A 192 5.97 -9.25 2.69
C ALA A 192 6.27 -10.33 1.62
N ARG A 193 6.25 -11.59 2.03
CA ARG A 193 6.32 -12.74 1.11
C ARG A 193 5.03 -13.53 1.20
N PHE A 194 4.39 -13.77 0.05
CA PHE A 194 3.25 -14.67 -0.08
C PHE A 194 3.72 -15.96 -0.76
N GLY A 195 3.59 -17.10 -0.06
CA GLY A 195 4.11 -18.37 -0.58
C GLY A 195 5.56 -18.27 -1.05
N GLY A 196 6.42 -17.58 -0.28
CA GLY A 196 7.81 -17.34 -0.62
C GLY A 196 8.06 -16.28 -1.71
N GLN A 197 7.02 -15.68 -2.33
CA GLN A 197 7.19 -14.63 -3.35
C GLN A 197 7.30 -13.25 -2.71
N PRO A 198 8.42 -12.50 -2.93
CA PRO A 198 8.60 -11.17 -2.36
C PRO A 198 7.68 -10.15 -3.03
N THR A 199 7.07 -9.27 -2.24
CA THR A 199 6.10 -8.28 -2.71
C THR A 199 6.14 -6.99 -1.89
N VAL A 200 5.76 -5.88 -2.52
CA VAL A 200 5.23 -4.70 -1.85
C VAL A 200 3.71 -4.89 -1.73
N VAL A 201 3.16 -4.68 -0.55
CA VAL A 201 1.73 -4.81 -0.27
C VAL A 201 1.17 -3.45 0.09
N LEU A 202 0.16 -3.02 -0.65
CA LEU A 202 -0.60 -1.81 -0.40
C LEU A 202 -2.06 -2.21 -0.17
N GLY A 203 -2.63 -1.92 0.99
CA GLY A 203 -3.98 -2.34 1.30
C GLY A 203 -4.82 -1.28 1.99
N GLN A 204 -6.08 -1.19 1.60
CA GLN A 204 -7.07 -0.42 2.33
C GLN A 204 -7.44 -1.15 3.61
N GLN A 205 -7.50 -0.41 4.71
CA GLN A 205 -7.77 -0.94 6.03
C GLN A 205 -9.22 -0.71 6.42
N ARG A 206 -9.83 -1.73 6.99
CA ARG A 206 -11.14 -1.60 7.63
C ARG A 206 -11.02 -0.76 8.90
N ALA A 207 -12.05 0.04 9.19
CA ALA A 207 -12.09 0.79 10.44
C ALA A 207 -12.17 -0.15 11.64
N VAL A 208 -11.50 0.21 12.73
CA VAL A 208 -11.61 -0.49 14.00
C VAL A 208 -13.06 -0.36 14.50
N GLY A 209 -13.73 -1.49 14.75
CA GLY A 209 -15.14 -1.52 15.17
C GLY A 209 -16.16 -1.78 14.06
N GLY A 210 -15.72 -2.14 12.85
CA GLY A 210 -16.59 -2.70 11.80
C GLY A 210 -17.32 -1.70 10.91
N GLY A 211 -17.09 -0.42 11.05
CA GLY A 211 -17.57 0.59 10.10
C GLY A 211 -16.71 0.54 8.81
N GLY A 212 -17.33 0.79 7.64
CA GLY A 212 -16.58 0.96 6.41
C GLY A 212 -15.61 2.13 6.53
N SER A 213 -14.32 1.91 6.26
CA SER A 213 -13.35 3.00 6.20
C SER A 213 -13.53 3.80 4.91
N THR A 214 -13.47 5.12 5.02
CA THR A 214 -13.43 6.01 3.86
C THR A 214 -12.00 6.43 3.58
N VAL A 215 -11.64 6.57 2.30
CA VAL A 215 -10.27 6.84 1.86
C VAL A 215 -10.12 8.31 1.51
N GLY A 216 -9.19 8.98 2.19
CA GLY A 216 -8.84 10.37 1.96
C GLY A 216 -7.59 10.58 1.10
N PRO A 217 -7.21 11.86 0.83
CA PRO A 217 -6.05 12.18 -0.01
C PRO A 217 -4.71 11.67 0.54
N ALA A 218 -4.52 11.66 1.85
CA ALA A 218 -3.31 11.16 2.49
C ALA A 218 -3.09 9.67 2.22
N ALA A 219 -4.15 8.87 2.30
CA ALA A 219 -4.11 7.45 1.99
C ALA A 219 -3.72 7.17 0.52
N LEU A 220 -4.16 7.99 -0.42
CA LEU A 220 -3.78 7.88 -1.83
C LEU A 220 -2.34 8.35 -2.10
N ARG A 221 -1.84 9.34 -1.37
CA ARG A 221 -0.40 9.69 -1.41
C ARG A 221 0.47 8.53 -0.93
N GLU A 222 0.04 7.83 0.13
CA GLU A 222 0.71 6.62 0.59
C GLU A 222 0.63 5.49 -0.46
N ALA A 223 -0.50 5.36 -1.15
CA ALA A 223 -0.63 4.42 -2.26
C ALA A 223 0.41 4.69 -3.36
N ARG A 224 0.59 5.94 -3.76
CA ARG A 224 1.61 6.34 -4.74
C ARG A 224 3.03 6.06 -4.25
N ARG A 225 3.31 6.28 -2.96
CA ARG A 225 4.59 5.87 -2.36
C ARG A 225 4.83 4.37 -2.51
N GLY A 226 3.81 3.55 -2.26
CA GLY A 226 3.90 2.09 -2.47
C GLY A 226 4.16 1.70 -3.92
N MET A 227 3.53 2.38 -4.89
CA MET A 227 3.78 2.18 -6.32
C MET A 227 5.23 2.55 -6.69
N ALA A 228 5.72 3.70 -6.23
CA ALA A 228 7.10 4.12 -6.45
C ALA A 228 8.11 3.12 -5.85
N LEU A 229 7.88 2.67 -4.62
CA LEU A 229 8.71 1.68 -3.94
C LEU A 229 8.78 0.36 -4.73
N ALA A 230 7.64 -0.13 -5.23
CA ALA A 230 7.58 -1.33 -6.06
C ALA A 230 8.38 -1.18 -7.36
N ALA A 231 8.26 -0.02 -8.03
CA ALA A 231 9.00 0.29 -9.25
C ALA A 231 10.52 0.38 -9.00
N GLU A 232 10.94 1.13 -7.99
CA GLU A 232 12.35 1.35 -7.66
C GLU A 232 13.07 0.06 -7.30
N LEU A 233 12.40 -0.83 -6.54
CA LEU A 233 12.95 -2.12 -6.11
C LEU A 233 12.66 -3.27 -7.07
N CYS A 234 11.89 -3.05 -8.15
CA CYS A 234 11.42 -4.10 -9.06
C CYS A 234 10.70 -5.26 -8.36
N LEU A 235 9.97 -4.95 -7.30
CA LEU A 235 9.15 -5.91 -6.61
C LEU A 235 7.72 -5.91 -7.15
N PRO A 236 7.07 -7.08 -7.24
CA PRO A 236 5.64 -7.15 -7.50
C PRO A 236 4.84 -6.34 -6.49
N LEU A 237 3.79 -5.67 -6.96
CA LEU A 237 2.87 -4.89 -6.15
C LEU A 237 1.55 -5.66 -5.97
N VAL A 238 1.17 -5.91 -4.73
CA VAL A 238 -0.12 -6.49 -4.34
C VAL A 238 -0.98 -5.38 -3.75
N LEU A 239 -2.15 -5.14 -4.37
CA LEU A 239 -3.10 -4.10 -3.97
C LEU A 239 -4.34 -4.75 -3.37
N VAL A 240 -4.68 -4.43 -2.13
CA VAL A 240 -5.86 -4.99 -1.44
C VAL A 240 -6.91 -3.91 -1.29
N ILE A 241 -8.07 -4.12 -1.93
CA ILE A 241 -9.19 -3.18 -1.97
C ILE A 241 -10.26 -3.65 -0.98
N ASP A 242 -10.54 -2.82 0.02
CA ASP A 242 -11.62 -3.04 1.00
C ASP A 242 -11.99 -1.70 1.67
N ALA A 243 -12.69 -0.84 0.92
CA ALA A 243 -13.12 0.46 1.40
C ALA A 243 -14.57 0.77 1.04
N ALA A 244 -15.28 1.41 1.96
CA ALA A 244 -16.68 1.81 1.77
C ALA A 244 -16.85 2.95 0.74
N GLY A 245 -15.77 3.66 0.42
CA GLY A 245 -15.78 4.72 -0.57
C GLY A 245 -14.83 5.87 -0.25
N PRO A 246 -14.93 6.98 -0.97
CA PRO A 246 -14.15 8.17 -0.72
C PRO A 246 -14.57 8.88 0.58
N ALA A 247 -13.65 9.60 1.20
CA ALA A 247 -13.97 10.53 2.27
C ALA A 247 -14.74 11.72 1.69
N LEU A 248 -16.00 11.86 2.09
CA LEU A 248 -16.88 12.94 1.65
C LEU A 248 -16.82 14.09 2.65
N SER A 249 -15.81 14.95 2.54
CA SER A 249 -15.62 16.07 3.46
C SER A 249 -14.93 17.25 2.77
N ALA A 250 -15.13 18.47 3.32
CA ALA A 250 -14.42 19.65 2.84
C ALA A 250 -12.88 19.47 2.90
N ALA A 251 -12.38 18.82 3.94
CA ALA A 251 -10.96 18.54 4.08
C ALA A 251 -10.44 17.60 2.97
N ALA A 252 -11.23 16.61 2.55
CA ALA A 252 -10.86 15.72 1.45
C ALA A 252 -10.81 16.46 0.11
N GLU A 253 -11.79 17.30 -0.16
CA GLU A 253 -11.83 18.15 -1.37
C GLU A 253 -10.65 19.12 -1.40
N GLN A 254 -10.43 19.88 -0.32
CA GLN A 254 -9.30 20.80 -0.18
C GLN A 254 -7.94 20.09 -0.22
N GLY A 255 -7.89 18.84 0.24
CA GLY A 255 -6.72 17.96 0.16
C GLY A 255 -6.45 17.37 -1.25
N GLY A 256 -7.31 17.68 -2.24
CA GLY A 256 -7.16 17.29 -3.64
C GLY A 256 -7.46 15.82 -3.91
N LEU A 257 -8.50 15.25 -3.29
CA LEU A 257 -8.86 13.83 -3.41
C LEU A 257 -8.98 13.37 -4.87
N ALA A 258 -9.69 14.13 -5.71
CA ALA A 258 -9.86 13.77 -7.14
C ALA A 258 -8.53 13.71 -7.89
N GLY A 259 -7.63 14.69 -7.65
CA GLY A 259 -6.29 14.70 -8.22
C GLY A 259 -5.45 13.50 -7.79
N GLN A 260 -5.53 13.08 -6.52
CA GLN A 260 -4.82 11.91 -6.03
C GLN A 260 -5.36 10.61 -6.67
N ILE A 261 -6.66 10.48 -6.87
CA ILE A 261 -7.26 9.34 -7.61
C ILE A 261 -6.71 9.28 -9.03
N ALA A 262 -6.71 10.41 -9.74
CA ALA A 262 -6.22 10.49 -11.11
C ALA A 262 -4.73 10.12 -11.22
N HIS A 263 -3.90 10.61 -10.29
CA HIS A 263 -2.48 10.25 -10.24
C HIS A 263 -2.25 8.77 -9.95
N CYS A 264 -2.98 8.17 -8.99
CA CYS A 264 -2.90 6.73 -8.74
C CYS A 264 -3.25 5.91 -9.98
N LEU A 265 -4.32 6.27 -10.70
CA LEU A 265 -4.72 5.58 -11.94
C LEU A 265 -3.63 5.65 -13.00
N ALA A 266 -3.09 6.85 -13.23
CA ALA A 266 -2.04 7.08 -14.24
C ALA A 266 -0.75 6.32 -13.92
N GLU A 267 -0.32 6.35 -12.67
CA GLU A 267 0.89 5.67 -12.21
C GLU A 267 0.72 4.15 -12.23
N LEU A 268 -0.40 3.62 -11.72
CA LEU A 268 -0.63 2.18 -11.62
C LEU A 268 -0.79 1.52 -12.99
N VAL A 269 -1.53 2.15 -13.92
CA VAL A 269 -1.79 1.55 -15.24
C VAL A 269 -0.51 1.44 -16.08
N THR A 270 0.49 2.28 -15.80
CA THR A 270 1.78 2.31 -16.51
C THR A 270 2.93 1.69 -15.70
N LEU A 271 2.68 1.17 -14.50
CA LEU A 271 3.71 0.60 -13.63
C LEU A 271 4.37 -0.62 -14.30
N ASP A 272 5.70 -0.65 -14.36
CA ASP A 272 6.45 -1.69 -15.09
C ASP A 272 6.73 -2.96 -14.27
N THR A 273 6.34 -3.01 -12.98
CA THR A 273 6.42 -4.21 -12.14
C THR A 273 5.16 -5.08 -12.25
N PRO A 274 5.22 -6.38 -11.91
CA PRO A 274 4.03 -7.22 -11.79
C PRO A 274 3.04 -6.65 -10.79
N THR A 275 1.75 -6.59 -11.15
CA THR A 275 0.69 -6.05 -10.30
C THR A 275 -0.46 -7.03 -10.13
N VAL A 276 -0.91 -7.24 -8.91
CA VAL A 276 -2.06 -8.07 -8.54
C VAL A 276 -2.99 -7.25 -7.66
N SER A 277 -4.21 -6.97 -8.13
CA SER A 277 -5.24 -6.32 -7.34
C SER A 277 -6.23 -7.34 -6.78
N ILE A 278 -6.72 -7.09 -5.57
CA ILE A 278 -7.59 -8.00 -4.84
C ILE A 278 -8.81 -7.24 -4.34
N LEU A 279 -9.98 -7.58 -4.83
CA LEU A 279 -11.25 -7.15 -4.24
C LEU A 279 -11.54 -8.06 -3.03
N LEU A 280 -11.07 -7.62 -1.85
CA LEU A 280 -11.19 -8.42 -0.62
C LEU A 280 -12.58 -8.31 0.01
N GLY A 281 -13.22 -7.15 -0.14
CA GLY A 281 -14.55 -6.87 0.38
C GLY A 281 -15.22 -5.75 -0.42
N GLN A 282 -15.41 -4.60 0.20
CA GLN A 282 -16.06 -3.45 -0.41
C GLN A 282 -15.14 -2.73 -1.39
N GLY A 283 -15.50 -2.70 -2.67
CA GLY A 283 -14.82 -1.92 -3.70
C GLY A 283 -15.69 -0.75 -4.16
N SER A 284 -15.65 0.37 -3.45
CA SER A 284 -16.55 1.48 -3.73
C SER A 284 -15.81 2.75 -4.19
N GLY A 285 -16.28 3.28 -5.32
CA GLY A 285 -15.92 4.61 -5.81
C GLY A 285 -14.49 4.77 -6.30
N GLY A 286 -14.07 6.03 -6.40
CA GLY A 286 -12.74 6.41 -6.90
C GLY A 286 -11.56 5.76 -6.20
N PRO A 287 -11.53 5.63 -4.87
CA PRO A 287 -10.42 4.97 -4.16
C PRO A 287 -10.26 3.48 -4.48
N ALA A 288 -11.34 2.76 -4.72
CA ALA A 288 -11.27 1.38 -5.20
C ALA A 288 -10.74 1.33 -6.64
N LEU A 289 -11.25 2.21 -7.50
CA LEU A 289 -10.79 2.35 -8.87
C LEU A 289 -9.30 2.71 -8.95
N ALA A 290 -8.80 3.56 -8.05
CA ALA A 290 -7.39 3.98 -7.99
C ALA A 290 -6.39 2.83 -7.72
N MET A 291 -6.88 1.69 -7.21
CA MET A 291 -6.07 0.51 -6.88
C MET A 291 -6.43 -0.71 -7.73
N LEU A 292 -7.36 -0.57 -8.67
CA LEU A 292 -7.86 -1.70 -9.47
C LEU A 292 -6.97 -2.03 -10.68
N PRO A 293 -6.42 -1.07 -11.46
CA PRO A 293 -5.67 -1.39 -12.67
C PRO A 293 -4.45 -2.26 -12.39
N ALA A 294 -4.52 -3.52 -12.76
CA ALA A 294 -3.46 -4.50 -12.52
C ALA A 294 -3.33 -5.50 -13.67
N ASP A 295 -2.22 -6.27 -13.67
CA ASP A 295 -2.03 -7.38 -14.61
C ASP A 295 -3.00 -8.52 -14.33
N ARG A 296 -3.33 -8.74 -13.03
CA ARG A 296 -4.33 -9.70 -12.57
C ARG A 296 -5.19 -9.08 -11.49
N VAL A 297 -6.47 -9.41 -11.54
CA VAL A 297 -7.45 -8.99 -10.52
C VAL A 297 -8.08 -10.24 -9.91
N LEU A 298 -7.85 -10.44 -8.64
CA LEU A 298 -8.50 -11.47 -7.83
C LEU A 298 -9.70 -10.85 -7.11
N ALA A 299 -10.72 -11.65 -6.82
CA ALA A 299 -11.80 -11.26 -5.93
C ALA A 299 -12.04 -12.34 -4.89
N ALA A 300 -12.25 -11.97 -3.64
CA ALA A 300 -12.92 -12.84 -2.69
C ALA A 300 -14.37 -13.13 -3.16
N LEU A 301 -14.96 -14.25 -2.76
CA LEU A 301 -16.32 -14.61 -3.17
C LEU A 301 -17.29 -13.46 -2.94
N HIS A 302 -17.25 -12.83 -1.78
CA HIS A 302 -18.08 -11.69 -1.40
C HIS A 302 -17.47 -10.32 -1.71
N GLY A 303 -16.37 -10.26 -2.46
CA GLY A 303 -15.82 -9.02 -3.00
C GLY A 303 -16.71 -8.44 -4.10
N TRP A 304 -16.85 -7.12 -4.13
CA TRP A 304 -17.65 -6.43 -5.14
C TRP A 304 -17.02 -5.10 -5.55
N LEU A 305 -17.44 -4.57 -6.70
CA LEU A 305 -16.96 -3.28 -7.22
C LEU A 305 -18.13 -2.46 -7.78
N ALA A 306 -18.28 -1.23 -7.28
CA ALA A 306 -19.31 -0.30 -7.74
C ALA A 306 -18.80 1.15 -7.75
N PRO A 307 -19.37 2.03 -8.61
CA PRO A 307 -19.03 3.46 -8.64
C PRO A 307 -19.35 4.19 -7.34
N LEU A 308 -20.36 3.71 -6.61
CA LEU A 308 -20.85 4.24 -5.33
C LEU A 308 -21.32 3.08 -4.45
N PRO A 309 -21.42 3.26 -3.12
CA PRO A 309 -22.17 2.30 -2.29
C PRO A 309 -23.58 2.11 -2.85
N PRO A 310 -24.16 0.88 -2.84
CA PRO A 310 -25.46 0.61 -3.43
C PRO A 310 -26.59 1.51 -2.93
N GLU A 311 -26.57 1.87 -1.64
CA GLU A 311 -27.52 2.82 -1.04
C GLU A 311 -27.39 4.23 -1.63
N GLY A 312 -26.15 4.68 -1.86
CA GLY A 312 -25.88 5.96 -2.50
C GLY A 312 -26.34 5.98 -3.96
N ALA A 313 -26.11 4.89 -4.67
CA ALA A 313 -26.60 4.73 -6.05
C ALA A 313 -28.14 4.74 -6.10
N SER A 314 -28.81 4.02 -5.17
CA SER A 314 -30.27 4.03 -5.02
C SER A 314 -30.80 5.43 -4.74
N ALA A 315 -30.17 6.16 -3.84
CA ALA A 315 -30.57 7.54 -3.51
C ALA A 315 -30.50 8.48 -4.73
N ILE A 316 -29.53 8.27 -5.63
CA ILE A 316 -29.43 9.07 -6.87
C ILE A 316 -30.53 8.71 -7.85
N VAL A 317 -30.76 7.43 -8.09
CA VAL A 317 -31.69 6.93 -9.13
C VAL A 317 -33.15 7.02 -8.68
N PHE A 318 -33.44 6.56 -7.45
CA PHE A 318 -34.80 6.40 -6.93
C PHE A 318 -35.19 7.43 -5.87
N ARG A 319 -34.22 8.23 -5.38
CA ARG A 319 -34.37 9.20 -4.30
C ARG A 319 -34.68 8.57 -2.93
N ASP A 320 -34.38 7.30 -2.78
CA ASP A 320 -34.46 6.53 -1.54
C ASP A 320 -33.36 5.46 -1.51
N THR A 321 -33.23 4.76 -0.38
CA THR A 321 -32.25 3.67 -0.22
C THR A 321 -32.87 2.27 -0.32
N ALA A 322 -34.16 2.18 -0.53
CA ALA A 322 -34.89 0.91 -0.50
C ALA A 322 -34.60 0.00 -1.71
N HIS A 323 -34.16 0.59 -2.83
CA HIS A 323 -33.86 -0.13 -4.08
C HIS A 323 -32.36 -0.50 -4.20
N ALA A 324 -31.58 -0.38 -3.12
CA ALA A 324 -30.14 -0.65 -3.15
C ALA A 324 -29.81 -2.09 -3.62
N ALA A 325 -30.57 -3.09 -3.16
CA ALA A 325 -30.35 -4.48 -3.52
C ALA A 325 -30.67 -4.76 -5.00
N GLU A 326 -31.79 -4.22 -5.50
CA GLU A 326 -32.20 -4.33 -6.90
C GLU A 326 -31.17 -3.68 -7.82
N LEU A 327 -30.74 -2.45 -7.50
CA LEU A 327 -29.79 -1.72 -8.31
C LEU A 327 -28.40 -2.39 -8.30
N ALA A 328 -27.96 -2.91 -7.16
CA ALA A 328 -26.72 -3.66 -7.05
C ALA A 328 -26.70 -4.90 -7.96
N ALA A 329 -27.83 -5.64 -8.01
CA ALA A 329 -27.98 -6.78 -8.90
C ALA A 329 -28.00 -6.36 -10.38
N ALA A 330 -28.74 -5.30 -10.71
CA ALA A 330 -28.82 -4.77 -12.08
C ALA A 330 -27.45 -4.24 -12.60
N GLN A 331 -26.65 -3.68 -11.72
CA GLN A 331 -25.30 -3.18 -12.06
C GLN A 331 -24.24 -4.28 -12.18
N GLY A 332 -24.51 -5.52 -11.75
CA GLY A 332 -23.56 -6.63 -11.84
C GLY A 332 -22.29 -6.42 -11.05
N ILE A 333 -22.39 -5.97 -9.79
CA ILE A 333 -21.24 -5.54 -8.98
C ILE A 333 -20.49 -6.68 -8.30
N ARG A 334 -21.07 -7.87 -8.12
CA ARG A 334 -20.49 -9.00 -7.39
C ARG A 334 -19.36 -9.68 -8.17
N SER A 335 -18.51 -10.41 -7.46
CA SER A 335 -17.34 -11.10 -8.02
C SER A 335 -17.67 -11.98 -9.24
N ALA A 336 -18.79 -12.71 -9.23
CA ALA A 336 -19.22 -13.56 -10.33
C ALA A 336 -19.56 -12.76 -11.62
N ASP A 337 -20.19 -11.60 -11.49
CA ASP A 337 -20.53 -10.74 -12.63
C ASP A 337 -19.27 -10.01 -13.15
N LEU A 338 -18.38 -9.62 -12.26
CA LEU A 338 -17.07 -9.04 -12.61
C LEU A 338 -16.17 -10.04 -13.33
N LEU A 339 -16.24 -11.34 -12.96
CA LEU A 339 -15.55 -12.41 -13.68
C LEU A 339 -16.12 -12.58 -15.10
N LYS A 340 -17.45 -12.61 -15.25
CA LYS A 340 -18.11 -12.69 -16.56
C LYS A 340 -17.76 -11.52 -17.46
N SER A 341 -17.64 -10.31 -16.91
CA SER A 341 -17.27 -9.10 -17.68
C SER A 341 -15.76 -9.00 -17.98
N GLY A 342 -14.91 -9.85 -17.40
CA GLY A 342 -13.46 -9.83 -17.57
C GLY A 342 -12.74 -8.78 -16.74
N ILE A 343 -13.41 -8.19 -15.75
CA ILE A 343 -12.82 -7.27 -14.77
C ILE A 343 -12.02 -8.06 -13.73
N VAL A 344 -12.53 -9.22 -13.30
CA VAL A 344 -11.85 -10.16 -12.39
C VAL A 344 -11.34 -11.36 -13.20
N ASP A 345 -10.18 -11.88 -12.85
CA ASP A 345 -9.56 -13.08 -13.46
C ASP A 345 -9.89 -14.34 -12.68
N THR A 346 -9.95 -14.25 -11.35
CA THR A 346 -10.10 -15.41 -10.47
C THR A 346 -10.90 -15.04 -9.24
N ILE A 347 -11.83 -15.89 -8.83
CA ILE A 347 -12.55 -15.77 -7.56
C ILE A 347 -11.91 -16.74 -6.56
N VAL A 348 -11.51 -16.20 -5.40
CA VAL A 348 -11.04 -16.99 -4.27
C VAL A 348 -12.26 -17.35 -3.40
N PRO A 349 -12.59 -18.64 -3.28
CA PRO A 349 -13.81 -19.06 -2.58
C PRO A 349 -13.73 -18.82 -1.06
N GLU A 350 -14.90 -18.72 -0.44
CA GLU A 350 -15.13 -18.59 0.99
C GLU A 350 -16.11 -19.66 1.46
N TYR A 351 -16.01 -20.17 2.72
CA TYR A 351 -16.78 -21.32 3.20
C TYR A 351 -17.39 -21.10 4.60
N PRO A 352 -18.60 -20.57 4.72
CA PRO A 352 -19.37 -19.83 3.69
C PRO A 352 -18.90 -18.39 3.55
N ASP A 353 -18.22 -17.84 4.55
CA ASP A 353 -17.70 -16.47 4.63
C ASP A 353 -16.28 -16.48 5.21
N ALA A 354 -15.43 -15.60 4.73
CA ALA A 354 -14.08 -15.43 5.24
C ALA A 354 -14.02 -15.12 6.75
N ALA A 355 -15.07 -14.55 7.33
CA ALA A 355 -15.16 -14.32 8.78
C ALA A 355 -15.29 -15.61 9.57
N ASP A 356 -15.85 -16.67 8.99
CA ASP A 356 -16.05 -17.96 9.63
C ASP A 356 -14.78 -18.85 9.53
N GLU A 357 -13.89 -18.55 8.60
CA GLU A 357 -12.63 -19.27 8.36
C GLU A 357 -11.42 -18.32 8.11
N PRO A 358 -11.14 -17.36 9.00
CA PRO A 358 -10.21 -16.25 8.69
C PRO A 358 -8.77 -16.68 8.40
N ILE A 359 -8.31 -17.77 8.98
CA ILE A 359 -6.95 -18.30 8.78
C ILE A 359 -6.90 -19.06 7.45
N GLU A 360 -7.79 -19.99 7.24
CA GLU A 360 -7.88 -20.84 6.04
C GLU A 360 -8.12 -19.99 4.79
N PHE A 361 -9.00 -18.98 4.88
CA PHE A 361 -9.22 -18.02 3.81
C PHE A 361 -7.94 -17.20 3.52
N ALA A 362 -7.24 -16.68 4.55
CA ALA A 362 -6.01 -15.94 4.36
C ALA A 362 -4.91 -16.79 3.69
N LEU A 363 -4.79 -18.06 4.04
CA LEU A 363 -3.84 -18.99 3.41
C LEU A 363 -4.23 -19.29 1.96
N ARG A 364 -5.52 -19.49 1.67
CA ARG A 364 -6.03 -19.72 0.32
C ARG A 364 -5.77 -18.51 -0.58
N LEU A 365 -6.06 -17.32 -0.08
CA LEU A 365 -5.79 -16.07 -0.79
C LEU A 365 -4.28 -15.84 -0.99
N SER A 366 -3.46 -16.13 0.01
CA SER A 366 -1.99 -16.08 -0.09
C SER A 366 -1.46 -16.97 -1.21
N ASN A 367 -1.95 -18.20 -1.31
CA ASN A 367 -1.56 -19.13 -2.37
C ASN A 367 -1.97 -18.62 -3.76
N ALA A 368 -3.16 -18.02 -3.88
CA ALA A 368 -3.61 -17.42 -5.14
C ALA A 368 -2.73 -16.22 -5.53
N ILE A 369 -2.40 -15.34 -4.59
CA ILE A 369 -1.47 -14.23 -4.81
C ILE A 369 -0.11 -14.74 -5.27
N ALA A 370 0.44 -15.73 -4.57
CA ALA A 370 1.75 -16.30 -4.88
C ALA A 370 1.80 -16.89 -6.29
N ALA A 371 0.75 -17.61 -6.71
CA ALA A 371 0.64 -18.19 -8.04
C ALA A 371 0.64 -17.12 -9.14
N GLU A 372 -0.17 -16.07 -8.98
CA GLU A 372 -0.24 -14.96 -9.95
C GLU A 372 1.07 -14.17 -10.01
N VAL A 373 1.65 -13.82 -8.86
CA VAL A 373 2.95 -13.15 -8.79
C VAL A 373 4.04 -13.95 -9.49
N HIS A 374 4.11 -15.25 -9.19
CA HIS A 374 5.07 -16.16 -9.83
C HIS A 374 4.89 -16.25 -11.35
N ALA A 375 3.65 -16.33 -11.82
CA ALA A 375 3.35 -16.38 -13.26
C ALA A 375 3.74 -15.06 -13.94
N LEU A 376 3.36 -13.91 -13.37
CA LEU A 376 3.64 -12.60 -13.92
C LEU A 376 5.12 -12.24 -13.96
N ARG A 377 5.92 -12.73 -13.02
CA ARG A 377 7.38 -12.53 -13.02
C ARG A 377 8.09 -13.17 -14.21
N LYS A 378 7.49 -14.17 -14.86
CA LYS A 378 8.03 -14.83 -16.06
C LYS A 378 7.76 -14.06 -17.35
N ILE A 379 6.80 -13.10 -17.31
CA ILE A 379 6.41 -12.30 -18.47
C ILE A 379 7.29 -11.04 -18.53
N PRO A 380 7.93 -10.76 -19.68
CA PRO A 380 8.69 -9.52 -19.84
C PRO A 380 7.85 -8.25 -19.58
N ALA A 381 8.45 -7.23 -18.97
CA ALA A 381 7.73 -6.02 -18.58
C ALA A 381 6.98 -5.33 -19.75
N PRO A 382 7.56 -5.17 -20.96
CA PRO A 382 6.85 -4.57 -22.10
C PRO A 382 5.61 -5.37 -22.53
N GLU A 383 5.68 -6.69 -22.53
CA GLU A 383 4.57 -7.59 -22.88
C GLU A 383 3.45 -7.51 -21.84
N ARG A 384 3.83 -7.53 -20.56
CA ARG A 384 2.90 -7.40 -19.44
C ARG A 384 2.16 -6.06 -19.49
N LEU A 385 2.89 -4.96 -19.72
CA LEU A 385 2.29 -3.63 -19.84
C LEU A 385 1.33 -3.53 -21.03
N ALA A 386 1.72 -4.05 -22.20
CA ALA A 386 0.87 -4.08 -23.38
C ALA A 386 -0.43 -4.86 -23.12
N THR A 387 -0.33 -6.01 -22.48
CA THR A 387 -1.47 -6.85 -22.09
C THR A 387 -2.40 -6.13 -21.13
N ARG A 388 -1.85 -5.45 -20.10
CA ARG A 388 -2.64 -4.63 -19.15
C ARG A 388 -3.40 -3.52 -19.87
N LEU A 389 -2.75 -2.74 -20.70
CA LEU A 389 -3.39 -1.67 -21.46
C LEU A 389 -4.48 -2.19 -22.40
N GLN A 390 -4.23 -3.31 -23.06
CA GLN A 390 -5.20 -3.94 -23.97
C GLN A 390 -6.43 -4.45 -23.19
N ARG A 391 -6.24 -5.03 -22.01
CA ARG A 391 -7.33 -5.48 -21.13
C ARG A 391 -8.34 -4.35 -20.88
N TYR A 392 -7.87 -3.21 -20.40
CA TYR A 392 -8.76 -2.10 -20.05
C TYR A 392 -9.40 -1.42 -21.27
N ARG A 393 -8.77 -1.48 -22.44
CA ARG A 393 -9.38 -1.03 -23.70
C ARG A 393 -10.53 -1.92 -24.16
N ARG A 394 -10.53 -3.20 -23.80
CA ARG A 394 -11.56 -4.17 -24.23
C ARG A 394 -12.78 -4.24 -23.31
N ILE A 395 -12.67 -3.73 -22.08
CA ILE A 395 -13.80 -3.74 -21.14
C ILE A 395 -14.95 -2.89 -21.72
N GLY A 396 -16.14 -3.49 -21.77
CA GLY A 396 -17.35 -2.85 -22.32
C GLY A 396 -17.48 -2.89 -23.86
N LEU A 397 -16.50 -3.44 -24.58
CA LEU A 397 -16.64 -3.69 -26.00
C LEU A 397 -17.29 -5.06 -26.24
N PRO A 398 -18.04 -5.25 -27.38
CA PRO A 398 -18.53 -6.55 -27.78
C PRO A 398 -17.36 -7.57 -27.81
N ARG A 399 -17.63 -8.78 -27.35
CA ARG A 399 -16.69 -9.91 -27.52
C ARG A 399 -16.94 -10.47 -28.92
N ASP A 400 -15.91 -10.49 -29.76
CA ASP A 400 -15.91 -11.15 -31.06
C ASP A 400 -16.14 -12.67 -30.91
#